data_5f10d8b7a9c165081e84a0b9e87b7073
#
_entry.id   5f10d8b7a9c165081e84a0b9e87b7073
#
_cell.length_a   1.000
_cell.length_b   1.000
_cell.length_c   1.000
_cell.angle_alpha   90.00
_cell.angle_beta   90.00
_cell.angle_gamma   90.00
#
_symmetry.space_group_name_H-M   'P 1'
#
loop_
_entity.id
_entity.type
_entity.pdbx_description
1 polymer ?
#
loop_
_entity_poly.entity_id
_entity_poly.type
_entity_poly.pdbx_seq_one_letter_code
_entity_poly.pdbx_strand_id
1 'polypeptide(L)'
;MKKILSFFVVFFVFVAVSFAQKGVIKFAKLEHDFGKIEQGKPVTYTYEFTNTGTDPIILGNVAPSCGCTTPDWTREPVMPGKKGFVKATFNAGAMGPFNKNVTVPSNAENGTVSLTLKGEVIANKTASEAKKVVN
;
A
#
# COMPACT_ATOMS: atom_id res chain seq x y z
N MET A 1 -65.70 27.71 29.08
CA MET A 1 -65.05 27.43 27.79
C MET A 1 -63.56 27.24 28.02
N LYS A 2 -63.15 26.05 28.06
CA LYS A 2 -61.72 25.73 28.23
C LYS A 2 -61.16 25.44 26.82
N LYS A 3 -60.42 26.37 26.29
CA LYS A 3 -59.66 26.17 25.04
C LYS A 3 -58.42 25.38 25.36
N ILE A 4 -58.42 24.10 25.04
CA ILE A 4 -57.24 23.26 25.11
C ILE A 4 -56.43 23.58 23.86
N LEU A 5 -55.38 24.37 24.04
CA LEU A 5 -54.39 24.62 23.02
C LEU A 5 -53.48 23.39 22.99
N SER A 6 -53.77 22.51 22.07
CA SER A 6 -52.91 21.35 21.77
C SER A 6 -51.65 21.85 21.08
N PHE A 7 -50.58 21.99 21.90
CA PHE A 7 -49.26 22.26 21.39
C PHE A 7 -48.66 20.97 20.83
N PHE A 8 -48.89 20.72 19.53
CA PHE A 8 -48.24 19.64 18.82
C PHE A 8 -46.76 20.06 18.64
N VAL A 9 -45.95 19.73 19.61
CA VAL A 9 -44.49 19.78 19.43
C VAL A 9 -44.10 18.64 18.51
N VAL A 10 -44.02 18.92 17.22
CA VAL A 10 -43.41 18.03 16.24
C VAL A 10 -41.91 18.03 16.58
N PHE A 11 -41.53 17.06 17.36
CA PHE A 11 -40.11 16.75 17.61
C PHE A 11 -39.56 16.14 16.32
N PHE A 12 -39.06 17.00 15.46
CA PHE A 12 -38.33 16.59 14.28
C PHE A 12 -37.02 15.98 14.77
N VAL A 13 -37.04 14.66 14.97
CA VAL A 13 -35.81 13.90 15.23
C VAL A 13 -35.00 13.96 13.94
N PHE A 14 -34.12 14.93 13.87
CA PHE A 14 -33.04 14.92 12.91
C PHE A 14 -32.16 13.70 13.26
N VAL A 15 -32.45 12.59 12.61
CA VAL A 15 -31.49 11.48 12.54
C VAL A 15 -30.33 12.02 11.71
N ALA A 16 -29.35 12.59 12.38
CA ALA A 16 -28.07 12.86 11.76
C ALA A 16 -27.48 11.50 11.41
N VAL A 17 -27.63 11.08 10.15
CA VAL A 17 -26.87 9.97 9.60
C VAL A 17 -25.43 10.45 9.58
N SER A 18 -24.72 10.15 10.65
CA SER A 18 -23.29 10.36 10.74
C SER A 18 -22.65 9.39 9.75
N PHE A 19 -22.44 9.82 8.53
CA PHE A 19 -21.53 9.13 7.64
C PHE A 19 -20.16 9.18 8.30
N ALA A 20 -19.72 8.07 8.87
CA ALA A 20 -18.39 7.96 9.41
C ALA A 20 -17.40 8.29 8.28
N GLN A 21 -16.79 9.47 8.38
CA GLN A 21 -15.77 9.90 7.43
C GLN A 21 -14.56 8.98 7.61
N LYS A 22 -14.10 8.40 6.52
CA LYS A 22 -12.91 7.53 6.52
C LYS A 22 -12.04 7.81 5.30
N GLY A 23 -10.74 7.68 5.51
CA GLY A 23 -9.81 7.61 4.40
C GLY A 23 -10.03 6.34 3.59
N VAL A 24 -9.82 6.39 2.31
CA VAL A 24 -9.84 5.23 1.41
C VAL A 24 -8.54 5.22 0.62
N ILE A 25 -7.79 4.14 0.77
CA ILE A 25 -6.52 3.98 0.07
C ILE A 25 -6.74 3.25 -1.26
N LYS A 26 -6.36 3.90 -2.36
CA LYS A 26 -6.46 3.32 -3.70
C LYS A 26 -5.09 3.30 -4.36
N PHE A 27 -4.51 2.12 -4.47
CA PHE A 27 -3.26 1.92 -5.19
C PHE A 27 -3.48 1.90 -6.71
N ALA A 28 -2.59 2.51 -7.46
CA ALA A 28 -2.59 2.47 -8.92
C ALA A 28 -2.32 1.05 -9.42
N LYS A 29 -1.44 0.30 -8.72
CA LYS A 29 -1.14 -1.11 -8.93
C LYS A 29 -0.92 -1.81 -7.61
N LEU A 30 -1.38 -3.05 -7.50
CA LEU A 30 -1.16 -3.91 -6.34
C LEU A 30 -0.04 -4.92 -6.55
N GLU A 31 0.42 -5.08 -7.77
CA GLU A 31 1.41 -6.06 -8.17
C GLU A 31 2.38 -5.46 -9.20
N HIS A 32 3.65 -5.80 -9.06
CA HIS A 32 4.65 -5.45 -10.06
C HIS A 32 5.51 -6.66 -10.41
N ASP A 33 5.65 -6.92 -11.71
CA ASP A 33 6.50 -7.95 -12.26
C ASP A 33 7.77 -7.30 -12.82
N PHE A 34 8.90 -7.60 -12.18
CA PHE A 34 10.21 -7.12 -12.64
C PHE A 34 10.75 -7.89 -13.86
N GLY A 35 10.12 -9.01 -14.21
CA GLY A 35 10.64 -9.91 -15.21
C GLY A 35 11.94 -10.58 -14.76
N LYS A 36 12.89 -10.75 -15.68
CA LYS A 36 14.21 -11.30 -15.37
C LYS A 36 15.14 -10.22 -14.87
N ILE A 37 15.70 -10.45 -13.67
CA ILE A 37 16.63 -9.53 -13.02
C ILE A 37 17.92 -10.27 -12.66
N GLU A 38 19.02 -9.56 -12.63
CA GLU A 38 20.32 -10.17 -12.34
C GLU A 38 20.56 -10.36 -10.83
N GLN A 39 21.11 -11.50 -10.48
CA GLN A 39 21.46 -11.81 -9.08
C GLN A 39 22.41 -10.74 -8.51
N GLY A 40 22.13 -10.33 -7.27
CA GLY A 40 22.92 -9.33 -6.55
C GLY A 40 22.68 -7.89 -6.97
N LYS A 41 21.80 -7.63 -7.93
CA LYS A 41 21.38 -6.29 -8.32
C LYS A 41 19.98 -5.97 -7.76
N PRO A 42 19.89 -5.20 -6.67
CA PRO A 42 18.60 -4.85 -6.09
C PRO A 42 17.71 -4.11 -7.07
N VAL A 43 16.42 -4.38 -7.02
CA VAL A 43 15.41 -3.70 -7.81
C VAL A 43 14.38 -3.05 -6.91
N THR A 44 13.90 -1.90 -7.31
CA THR A 44 12.96 -1.09 -6.52
C THR A 44 11.73 -0.76 -7.37
N TYR A 45 10.57 -0.89 -6.76
CA TYR A 45 9.33 -0.39 -7.33
C TYR A 45 8.58 0.48 -6.32
N THR A 46 8.02 1.57 -6.81
CA THR A 46 7.23 2.50 -6.02
C THR A 46 5.75 2.32 -6.34
N TYR A 47 4.99 1.84 -5.35
CA TYR A 47 3.54 1.74 -5.43
C TYR A 47 2.95 3.07 -4.99
N GLU A 48 2.32 3.76 -5.91
CA GLU A 48 1.64 5.02 -5.63
C GLU A 48 0.18 4.77 -5.28
N PHE A 49 -0.32 5.47 -4.28
CA PHE A 49 -1.73 5.43 -3.91
C PHE A 49 -2.31 6.83 -3.79
N THR A 50 -3.62 6.90 -3.93
CA THR A 50 -4.39 8.12 -3.74
C THR A 50 -5.38 7.92 -2.60
N ASN A 51 -5.52 8.93 -1.74
CA ASN A 51 -6.61 8.96 -0.78
C ASN A 51 -7.88 9.43 -1.49
N THR A 52 -8.78 8.51 -1.77
CA THR A 52 -10.08 8.78 -2.40
C THR A 52 -11.21 8.97 -1.40
N GLY A 53 -10.88 8.94 -0.11
CA GLY A 53 -11.82 9.15 1.00
C GLY A 53 -11.91 10.60 1.44
N THR A 54 -12.43 10.79 2.63
CA THR A 54 -12.73 12.11 3.22
C THR A 54 -11.84 12.46 4.42
N ASP A 55 -11.14 11.46 5.00
CA ASP A 55 -10.23 11.65 6.13
C ASP A 55 -8.78 11.37 5.74
N PRO A 56 -7.80 11.96 6.46
CA PRO A 56 -6.40 11.65 6.24
C PRO A 56 -6.07 10.18 6.44
N ILE A 57 -5.21 9.64 5.58
CA ILE A 57 -4.67 8.28 5.72
C ILE A 57 -3.30 8.35 6.39
N ILE A 58 -3.13 7.53 7.42
CA ILE A 58 -1.86 7.31 8.09
C ILE A 58 -1.48 5.85 7.89
N LEU A 59 -0.33 5.61 7.25
CA LEU A 59 0.20 4.27 7.08
C LEU A 59 0.83 3.79 8.40
N GLY A 60 0.56 2.55 8.75
CA GLY A 60 1.19 1.89 9.87
C GLY A 60 2.57 1.33 9.53
N ASN A 61 3.03 0.35 10.30
CA ASN A 61 4.31 -0.30 10.05
C ASN A 61 4.22 -1.24 8.84
N VAL A 62 4.73 -0.79 7.71
CA VAL A 62 4.78 -1.59 6.48
C VAL A 62 5.78 -2.72 6.65
N ALA A 63 5.34 -3.95 6.44
CA ALA A 63 6.13 -5.15 6.70
C ALA A 63 6.28 -6.03 5.46
N PRO A 64 7.51 -6.42 5.09
CA PRO A 64 7.73 -7.37 4.01
C PRO A 64 7.49 -8.82 4.49
N SER A 65 7.20 -9.72 3.55
CA SER A 65 7.07 -11.16 3.84
C SER A 65 8.39 -11.87 4.11
N CYS A 66 9.51 -11.24 3.76
CA CYS A 66 10.86 -11.75 4.04
C CYS A 66 11.86 -10.60 4.27
N GLY A 67 13.01 -10.90 4.87
CA GLY A 67 14.11 -9.95 5.02
C GLY A 67 14.82 -9.57 3.71
N CYS A 68 14.44 -10.18 2.60
CA CYS A 68 14.96 -9.89 1.27
C CYS A 68 14.34 -8.65 0.61
N THR A 69 13.32 -8.09 1.22
CA THR A 69 12.62 -6.89 0.75
C THR A 69 12.66 -5.81 1.82
N THR A 70 13.10 -4.61 1.44
CA THR A 70 13.15 -3.46 2.33
C THR A 70 12.09 -2.45 1.90
N PRO A 71 11.09 -2.18 2.75
CA PRO A 71 10.06 -1.19 2.45
C PRO A 71 10.47 0.21 2.91
N ASP A 72 9.97 1.21 2.20
CA ASP A 72 9.91 2.60 2.63
C ASP A 72 8.55 3.18 2.21
N TRP A 73 8.03 4.14 2.96
CA TRP A 73 6.68 4.64 2.72
C TRP A 73 6.49 6.06 3.24
N THR A 74 5.43 6.71 2.77
CA THR A 74 5.01 8.01 3.27
C THR A 74 4.69 7.95 4.76
N ARG A 75 5.38 8.73 5.57
CA ARG A 75 5.21 8.77 7.04
C ARG A 75 4.20 9.80 7.48
N GLU A 76 3.98 10.82 6.67
CA GLU A 76 3.05 11.91 6.94
C GLU A 76 1.62 11.51 6.59
N PRO A 77 0.61 12.11 7.23
CA PRO A 77 -0.78 11.89 6.84
C PRO A 77 -1.03 12.30 5.39
N VAL A 78 -1.66 11.42 4.63
CA VAL A 78 -2.06 11.69 3.24
C VAL A 78 -3.48 12.23 3.24
N MET A 79 -3.61 13.50 2.94
CA MET A 79 -4.88 14.23 2.95
C MET A 79 -5.80 13.74 1.83
N PRO A 80 -7.13 13.92 1.95
CA PRO A 80 -8.08 13.59 0.89
C PRO A 80 -7.69 14.17 -0.46
N GLY A 81 -7.72 13.36 -1.50
CA GLY A 81 -7.33 13.73 -2.86
C GLY A 81 -5.83 13.81 -3.12
N LYS A 82 -5.01 13.59 -2.10
CA LYS A 82 -3.55 13.58 -2.21
C LYS A 82 -3.02 12.17 -2.43
N LYS A 83 -1.75 12.10 -2.84
CA LYS A 83 -1.05 10.86 -3.13
C LYS A 83 0.03 10.58 -2.09
N GLY A 84 0.24 9.30 -1.85
CA GLY A 84 1.35 8.77 -1.07
C GLY A 84 2.02 7.64 -1.83
N PHE A 85 3.05 7.06 -1.21
CA PHE A 85 3.80 5.96 -1.83
C PHE A 85 4.17 4.88 -0.81
N VAL A 86 4.35 3.68 -1.34
CA VAL A 86 5.06 2.58 -0.69
C VAL A 86 6.12 2.09 -1.66
N LYS A 87 7.36 2.21 -1.29
CA LYS A 87 8.51 1.78 -2.08
C LYS A 87 9.00 0.44 -1.53
N ALA A 88 9.26 -0.51 -2.40
CA ALA A 88 9.78 -1.80 -2.02
C ALA A 88 11.04 -2.12 -2.83
N THR A 89 12.12 -2.46 -2.12
CA THR A 89 13.40 -2.85 -2.71
C THR A 89 13.66 -4.31 -2.43
N PHE A 90 13.78 -5.11 -3.49
CA PHE A 90 14.11 -6.53 -3.41
C PHE A 90 15.61 -6.72 -3.68
N ASN A 91 16.31 -7.45 -2.81
CA ASN A 91 17.77 -7.56 -2.85
C ASN A 91 18.32 -8.47 -3.95
N ALA A 92 17.47 -9.30 -4.59
CA ALA A 92 17.85 -10.25 -5.63
C ALA A 92 19.00 -11.21 -5.24
N GLY A 93 19.09 -11.55 -3.96
CA GLY A 93 20.19 -12.35 -3.43
C GLY A 93 20.15 -13.83 -3.84
N ALA A 94 18.98 -14.41 -4.00
CA ALA A 94 18.80 -15.82 -4.36
C ALA A 94 18.29 -15.97 -5.78
N MET A 95 18.86 -16.91 -6.52
CA MET A 95 18.43 -17.24 -7.87
C MET A 95 17.07 -17.94 -7.89
N GLY A 96 16.37 -17.79 -8.98
CA GLY A 96 15.08 -18.43 -9.24
C GLY A 96 13.89 -17.47 -9.23
N PRO A 97 12.69 -17.98 -9.47
CA PRO A 97 11.49 -17.17 -9.42
C PRO A 97 11.20 -16.68 -8.00
N PHE A 98 10.69 -15.48 -7.88
CA PHE A 98 10.27 -14.91 -6.60
C PHE A 98 8.88 -14.32 -6.68
N ASN A 99 8.18 -14.41 -5.56
CA ASN A 99 6.90 -13.77 -5.33
C ASN A 99 6.86 -13.33 -3.87
N LYS A 100 7.01 -12.04 -3.64
CA LYS A 100 7.12 -11.44 -2.30
C LYS A 100 5.99 -10.47 -2.07
N ASN A 101 5.51 -10.43 -0.85
CA ASN A 101 4.44 -9.55 -0.44
C ASN A 101 4.94 -8.49 0.54
N VAL A 102 4.33 -7.32 0.46
CA VAL A 102 4.52 -6.24 1.42
C VAL A 102 3.15 -5.87 1.98
N THR A 103 3.00 -6.02 3.27
CA THR A 103 1.75 -5.71 3.98
C THR A 103 1.75 -4.25 4.40
N VAL A 104 0.73 -3.53 3.98
CA VAL A 104 0.57 -2.09 4.23
C VAL A 104 -0.65 -1.87 5.12
N PRO A 105 -0.48 -1.75 6.44
CA PRO A 105 -1.58 -1.40 7.33
C PRO A 105 -1.82 0.10 7.29
N SER A 106 -3.08 0.50 7.46
CA SER A 106 -3.46 1.91 7.53
C SER A 106 -4.74 2.10 8.35
N ASN A 107 -5.05 3.35 8.68
CA ASN A 107 -6.33 3.71 9.28
C ASN A 107 -7.46 3.87 8.24
N ALA A 108 -7.21 3.57 6.97
CA ALA A 108 -8.20 3.65 5.91
C ALA A 108 -9.34 2.64 6.11
N GLU A 109 -10.47 2.89 5.49
CA GLU A 109 -11.64 1.99 5.55
C GLU A 109 -11.31 0.57 5.06
N ASN A 110 -10.52 0.47 3.99
CA ASN A 110 -10.05 -0.81 3.46
C ASN A 110 -8.83 -1.38 4.22
N GLY A 111 -8.43 -0.74 5.31
CA GLY A 111 -7.50 -1.27 6.32
C GLY A 111 -6.14 -1.67 5.79
N THR A 112 -5.88 -2.97 5.79
CA THR A 112 -4.60 -3.53 5.37
C THR A 112 -4.62 -3.95 3.91
N VAL A 113 -3.64 -3.49 3.14
CA VAL A 113 -3.45 -3.84 1.72
C VAL A 113 -2.17 -4.65 1.56
N SER A 114 -2.21 -5.67 0.72
CA SER A 114 -1.02 -6.47 0.35
C SER A 114 -0.55 -6.09 -1.05
N LEU A 115 0.71 -5.72 -1.16
CA LEU A 115 1.38 -5.42 -2.42
C LEU A 115 2.29 -6.60 -2.79
N THR A 116 2.38 -6.92 -4.07
CA THR A 116 3.13 -8.07 -4.56
C THR A 116 4.26 -7.64 -5.50
N LEU A 117 5.45 -8.18 -5.24
CA LEU A 117 6.61 -8.09 -6.13
C LEU A 117 6.91 -9.49 -6.64
N LYS A 118 7.04 -9.64 -7.94
CA LYS A 118 7.39 -10.92 -8.55
C LYS A 118 8.39 -10.76 -9.69
N GLY A 119 8.99 -11.83 -10.08
CA GLY A 119 9.97 -11.91 -11.15
C GLY A 119 10.82 -13.15 -11.05
N GLU A 120 11.93 -13.14 -11.74
CA GLU A 120 12.89 -14.24 -11.75
C GLU A 120 14.31 -13.69 -11.65
N VAL A 121 15.05 -14.14 -10.67
CA VAL A 121 16.47 -13.80 -10.51
C VAL A 121 17.30 -14.78 -11.34
N ILE A 122 18.02 -14.25 -12.33
CA ILE A 122 18.92 -15.01 -13.21
C ILE A 122 20.38 -14.75 -12.83
N ALA A 123 21.28 -15.59 -13.32
CA ALA A 123 22.70 -15.42 -13.09
C ALA A 123 23.20 -14.07 -13.57
N ASN A 124 24.06 -13.43 -12.76
CA ASN A 124 24.73 -12.21 -13.15
C ASN A 124 25.70 -12.49 -14.30
N LYS A 125 25.50 -11.86 -15.44
CA LYS A 125 26.31 -12.04 -16.64
C LYS A 125 27.80 -11.74 -16.42
N THR A 126 28.12 -10.70 -15.63
CA THR A 126 29.48 -10.32 -15.30
C THR A 126 30.21 -11.40 -14.49
N ALA A 127 29.54 -11.99 -13.50
CA ALA A 127 30.09 -13.09 -12.71
C ALA A 127 30.26 -14.37 -13.56
N SER A 128 29.33 -14.64 -14.47
CA SER A 128 29.38 -15.79 -15.40
C SER A 128 30.54 -15.66 -16.40
N GLU A 129 30.78 -14.47 -16.91
CA GLU A 129 31.92 -14.18 -17.82
C GLU A 129 33.26 -14.26 -17.09
N ALA A 130 33.36 -13.73 -15.88
CA ALA A 130 34.59 -13.83 -15.05
C ALA A 130 34.93 -15.30 -14.74
N LYS A 131 33.95 -16.15 -14.52
CA LYS A 131 34.13 -17.58 -14.29
C LYS A 131 34.56 -18.33 -15.56
N LYS A 132 34.24 -17.82 -16.75
CA LYS A 132 34.59 -18.41 -18.04
C LYS A 132 36.03 -18.07 -18.46
N VAL A 133 36.61 -16.97 -17.94
CA VAL A 133 37.96 -16.52 -18.27
C VAL A 133 39.05 -17.17 -17.39
N VAL A 134 38.66 -17.78 -16.26
CA VAL A 134 39.61 -18.44 -15.31
C VAL A 134 39.83 -19.92 -15.63
N ASN A 135 39.16 -20.49 -16.61
CA ASN A 135 39.38 -21.87 -17.08
C ASN A 135 40.29 -21.85 -18.34
#